data_c5d62ea369b69538b2993387db049467
#
_entry.id   c5d62ea369b69538b2993387db049467
#
_cell.length_a   1.000
_cell.length_b   1.000
_cell.length_c   1.000
_cell.angle_alpha   90.00
_cell.angle_beta   90.00
_cell.angle_gamma   90.00
#
_symmetry.space_group_name_H-M   'P 1'
#
loop_
_entity.id
_entity.type
_entity.pdbx_description
1 polymer ?
#
loop_
_entity_poly.entity_id
_entity_poly.type
_entity_poly.pdbx_seq_one_letter_code
_entity_poly.pdbx_strand_id
1 'polypeptide(L)'
;LEGKAPWRADLDSKSATITLRSLPLRARGERIGALLLCRDVSELRSQERELITKDATIREIHHRVKNNLQTVAALLRMQARRSKTKESREDLEQAMRRVSAIAVVHDTLSSGLSQDVNFDEVFERVLMLASELASSHGTTVKTQKEGKFGPLRSEAATTLAVVLTELVTNAVEHGLAERSGLVSVHVERNAKKLE
;
A
#
# COMPACT_ATOMS: atom_id res chain seq x y z
N LEU A 1 -22.20 38.86 17.79
CA LEU A 1 -22.56 38.27 16.48
C LEU A 1 -23.00 39.38 15.54
N GLU A 2 -22.05 40.14 15.03
CA GLU A 2 -22.35 41.28 14.13
C GLU A 2 -22.69 40.84 12.69
N GLY A 3 -23.05 39.65 12.44
CA GLY A 3 -23.69 39.02 11.26
C GLY A 3 -23.68 39.75 9.93
N LYS A 4 -22.57 40.37 9.55
CA LYS A 4 -22.44 41.08 8.27
C LYS A 4 -22.24 40.10 7.09
N ALA A 5 -21.76 38.89 7.36
CA ALA A 5 -21.51 37.85 6.35
C ALA A 5 -22.13 36.51 6.78
N PRO A 6 -22.38 35.58 5.83
CA PRO A 6 -22.74 34.22 6.16
C PRO A 6 -21.63 33.57 7.03
N TRP A 7 -22.04 32.85 8.06
CA TRP A 7 -21.07 32.09 8.87
C TRP A 7 -21.59 30.67 9.17
N ARG A 8 -20.65 29.78 9.45
CA ARG A 8 -20.91 28.39 9.84
C ARG A 8 -20.15 28.11 11.14
N ALA A 9 -20.79 27.40 12.05
CA ALA A 9 -20.17 26.86 13.25
C ALA A 9 -20.70 25.46 13.50
N ASP A 10 -19.82 24.60 14.05
CA ASP A 10 -20.20 23.30 14.55
C ASP A 10 -20.20 23.38 16.07
N LEU A 11 -21.28 22.94 16.70
CA LEU A 11 -21.46 22.85 18.14
C LEU A 11 -21.41 21.39 18.54
N ASP A 12 -20.39 21.02 19.30
CA ASP A 12 -20.24 19.67 19.85
C ASP A 12 -20.73 19.63 21.30
N SER A 13 -21.66 18.73 21.58
CA SER A 13 -22.08 18.36 22.92
C SER A 13 -21.78 16.88 23.15
N LYS A 14 -21.86 16.41 24.40
CA LYS A 14 -21.66 14.99 24.73
C LYS A 14 -22.64 14.04 24.00
N SER A 15 -23.78 14.54 23.56
CA SER A 15 -24.86 13.74 22.96
C SER A 15 -25.18 14.06 21.49
N ALA A 16 -24.73 15.23 20.98
CA ALA A 16 -25.06 15.65 19.63
C ALA A 16 -24.03 16.63 19.05
N THR A 17 -23.81 16.53 17.74
CA THR A 17 -23.06 17.51 16.96
C THR A 17 -24.03 18.24 16.03
N ILE A 18 -24.17 19.54 16.20
CA ILE A 18 -25.09 20.38 15.44
C ILE A 18 -24.29 21.35 14.58
N THR A 19 -24.47 21.32 13.28
CA THR A 19 -23.95 22.36 12.38
C THR A 19 -24.97 23.50 12.31
N LEU A 20 -24.50 24.70 12.63
CA LEU A 20 -25.25 25.96 12.49
C LEU A 20 -24.74 26.72 11.29
N ARG A 21 -25.67 27.23 10.48
CA ARG A 21 -25.36 28.14 9.37
C ARG A 21 -26.27 29.36 9.46
N SER A 22 -25.68 30.54 9.50
CA SER A 22 -26.42 31.81 9.49
C SER A 22 -26.31 32.49 8.12
N LEU A 23 -27.46 32.91 7.58
CA LEU A 23 -27.57 33.65 6.36
C LEU A 23 -28.24 34.99 6.65
N PRO A 24 -27.59 36.13 6.41
CA PRO A 24 -28.22 37.44 6.61
C PRO A 24 -29.34 37.65 5.58
N LEU A 25 -30.51 38.03 6.04
CA LEU A 25 -31.63 38.43 5.21
C LEU A 25 -31.57 39.93 4.96
N ARG A 26 -31.70 40.34 3.70
CA ARG A 26 -31.64 41.71 3.28
C ARG A 26 -32.86 42.06 2.43
N ALA A 27 -33.42 43.24 2.65
CA ALA A 27 -34.44 43.83 1.78
C ALA A 27 -34.02 45.28 1.44
N ARG A 28 -34.06 45.63 0.17
CA ARG A 28 -33.67 46.97 -0.34
C ARG A 28 -32.25 47.40 0.12
N GLY A 29 -31.33 46.44 0.24
CA GLY A 29 -29.96 46.68 0.71
C GLY A 29 -29.78 46.71 2.24
N GLU A 30 -30.83 46.87 3.01
CA GLU A 30 -30.79 46.86 4.47
C GLU A 30 -30.99 45.45 5.03
N ARG A 31 -30.35 45.17 6.17
CA ARG A 31 -30.51 43.92 6.87
C ARG A 31 -31.81 43.91 7.67
N ILE A 32 -32.71 43.00 7.31
CA ILE A 32 -34.00 42.81 7.97
C ILE A 32 -34.01 41.67 8.98
N GLY A 33 -32.97 40.81 8.96
CA GLY A 33 -32.89 39.67 9.88
C GLY A 33 -31.76 38.68 9.50
N ALA A 34 -31.86 37.50 10.04
CA ALA A 34 -30.98 36.36 9.70
C ALA A 34 -31.78 35.04 9.72
N LEU A 35 -31.54 34.21 8.74
CA LEU A 35 -32.00 32.82 8.71
C LEU A 35 -30.93 31.93 9.41
N LEU A 36 -31.35 31.21 10.43
CA LEU A 36 -30.49 30.23 11.10
C LEU A 36 -30.93 28.82 10.68
N LEU A 37 -30.02 28.11 10.02
CA LEU A 37 -30.20 26.72 9.65
C LEU A 37 -29.43 25.85 10.65
N CYS A 38 -30.14 24.92 11.28
CA CYS A 38 -29.58 23.94 12.23
C CYS A 38 -29.70 22.56 11.61
N ARG A 39 -28.60 21.82 11.61
CA ARG A 39 -28.61 20.42 11.15
C ARG A 39 -27.91 19.56 12.20
N ASP A 40 -28.61 18.52 12.64
CA ASP A 40 -27.98 17.46 13.42
C ASP A 40 -27.11 16.59 12.47
N VAL A 41 -25.83 16.51 12.78
CA VAL A 41 -24.85 15.75 12.03
C VAL A 41 -24.19 14.68 12.90
N SER A 42 -24.77 14.35 14.05
CA SER A 42 -24.21 13.43 15.05
C SER A 42 -23.94 12.05 14.44
N GLU A 43 -24.91 11.49 13.74
CA GLU A 43 -24.78 10.17 13.11
C GLU A 43 -23.72 10.19 12.01
N LEU A 44 -23.74 11.21 11.16
CA LEU A 44 -22.76 11.36 10.08
C LEU A 44 -21.32 11.47 10.64
N ARG A 45 -21.13 12.29 11.70
CA ARG A 45 -19.84 12.43 12.37
C ARG A 45 -19.40 11.17 13.09
N SER A 46 -20.34 10.41 13.65
CA SER A 46 -20.05 9.12 14.26
C SER A 46 -19.56 8.10 13.23
N GLN A 47 -20.24 7.98 12.10
CA GLN A 47 -19.86 7.11 11.01
C GLN A 47 -18.50 7.50 10.43
N GLU A 48 -18.25 8.80 10.23
CA GLU A 48 -16.96 9.31 9.74
C GLU A 48 -15.81 8.96 10.70
N ARG A 49 -16.01 9.12 12.01
CA ARG A 49 -15.02 8.75 13.05
C ARG A 49 -14.79 7.24 13.07
N GLU A 50 -15.84 6.44 12.93
CA GLU A 50 -15.74 4.98 12.87
C GLU A 50 -14.92 4.52 11.66
N LEU A 51 -15.15 5.10 10.48
CA LEU A 51 -14.39 4.81 9.28
C LEU A 51 -12.91 5.16 9.46
N ILE A 52 -12.61 6.35 9.98
CA ILE A 52 -11.23 6.78 10.25
C ILE A 52 -10.52 5.81 11.23
N THR A 53 -11.24 5.35 12.26
CA THR A 53 -10.69 4.42 13.24
C THR A 53 -10.44 3.04 12.62
N LYS A 54 -11.37 2.54 11.78
CA LYS A 54 -11.20 1.28 11.04
C LYS A 54 -10.00 1.35 10.12
N ASP A 55 -9.84 2.44 9.37
CA ASP A 55 -8.72 2.62 8.45
C ASP A 55 -7.36 2.67 9.20
N ALA A 56 -7.32 3.34 10.35
CA ALA A 56 -6.13 3.37 11.19
C ALA A 56 -5.77 1.96 11.70
N THR A 57 -6.76 1.19 12.13
CA THR A 57 -6.59 -0.19 12.61
C THR A 57 -6.08 -1.10 11.49
N ILE A 58 -6.65 -1.00 10.28
CA ILE A 58 -6.22 -1.78 9.12
C ILE A 58 -4.77 -1.48 8.77
N ARG A 59 -4.37 -0.21 8.74
CA ARG A 59 -2.97 0.19 8.51
C ARG A 59 -2.03 -0.38 9.57
N GLU A 60 -2.41 -0.32 10.83
CA GLU A 60 -1.61 -0.90 11.91
C GLU A 60 -1.45 -2.41 11.76
N ILE A 61 -2.50 -3.13 11.37
CA ILE A 61 -2.44 -4.57 11.09
C ILE A 61 -1.42 -4.85 9.97
N HIS A 62 -1.49 -4.12 8.86
CA HIS A 62 -0.53 -4.30 7.76
C HIS A 62 0.91 -4.03 8.19
N HIS A 63 1.15 -2.98 8.99
CA HIS A 63 2.47 -2.70 9.54
C HIS A 63 2.97 -3.83 10.47
N ARG A 64 2.10 -4.37 11.32
CA ARG A 64 2.45 -5.50 12.18
C ARG A 64 2.75 -6.77 11.39
N VAL A 65 1.95 -7.07 10.36
CA VAL A 65 2.20 -8.20 9.46
C VAL A 65 3.55 -8.04 8.77
N LYS A 66 3.85 -6.88 8.21
CA LYS A 66 5.17 -6.58 7.62
C LYS A 66 6.31 -6.83 8.61
N ASN A 67 6.21 -6.31 9.84
CA ASN A 67 7.25 -6.48 10.86
C ASN A 67 7.44 -7.96 11.24
N ASN A 68 6.36 -8.71 11.35
CA ASN A 68 6.42 -10.16 11.60
C ASN A 68 7.11 -10.89 10.44
N LEU A 69 6.75 -10.57 9.20
CA LEU A 69 7.37 -11.17 8.01
C LEU A 69 8.88 -10.84 7.92
N GLN A 70 9.28 -9.62 8.26
CA GLN A 70 10.69 -9.25 8.33
C GLN A 70 11.45 -10.04 9.40
N THR A 71 10.82 -10.29 10.55
CA THR A 71 11.39 -11.12 11.61
C THR A 71 11.56 -12.57 11.13
N VAL A 72 10.55 -13.13 10.45
CA VAL A 72 10.64 -14.48 9.87
C VAL A 72 11.74 -14.54 8.81
N ALA A 73 11.85 -13.56 7.93
CA ALA A 73 12.92 -13.50 6.94
C ALA A 73 14.32 -13.44 7.58
N ALA A 74 14.46 -12.69 8.69
CA ALA A 74 15.72 -12.64 9.45
C ALA A 74 16.07 -13.99 10.09
N LEU A 75 15.08 -14.72 10.63
CA LEU A 75 15.26 -16.06 11.18
C LEU A 75 15.65 -17.06 10.09
N LEU A 76 14.99 -17.02 8.92
CA LEU A 76 15.34 -17.88 7.78
C LEU A 76 16.78 -17.62 7.31
N ARG A 77 17.19 -16.34 7.22
CA ARG A 77 18.56 -15.96 6.88
C ARG A 77 19.58 -16.50 7.88
N MET A 78 19.26 -16.45 9.17
CA MET A 78 20.14 -17.00 10.21
C MET A 78 20.23 -18.52 10.10
N GLN A 79 19.13 -19.22 9.81
CA GLN A 79 19.12 -20.66 9.60
C GLN A 79 19.89 -21.06 8.33
N ALA A 80 19.74 -20.33 7.24
CA ALA A 80 20.50 -20.56 6.01
C ALA A 80 22.01 -20.48 6.23
N ARG A 81 22.48 -19.50 7.03
CA ARG A 81 23.91 -19.39 7.40
C ARG A 81 24.42 -20.54 8.26
N ARG A 82 23.55 -21.20 9.02
CA ARG A 82 23.88 -22.35 9.86
C ARG A 82 23.71 -23.69 9.15
N SER A 83 23.08 -23.70 7.99
CA SER A 83 22.84 -24.91 7.22
C SER A 83 24.16 -25.53 6.77
N LYS A 84 24.26 -26.85 6.91
CA LYS A 84 25.46 -27.64 6.57
C LYS A 84 25.46 -28.07 5.11
N THR A 85 24.29 -28.12 4.46
CA THR A 85 24.18 -28.57 3.08
C THR A 85 23.82 -27.36 2.17
N LYS A 86 24.32 -27.42 0.95
CA LYS A 86 24.02 -26.39 -0.06
C LYS A 86 22.53 -26.34 -0.36
N GLU A 87 21.93 -27.51 -0.55
CA GLU A 87 20.50 -27.68 -0.84
C GLU A 87 19.60 -27.02 0.23
N SER A 88 19.81 -27.36 1.52
CA SER A 88 19.04 -26.72 2.60
C SER A 88 19.24 -25.22 2.70
N ARG A 89 20.40 -24.71 2.29
CA ARG A 89 20.65 -23.26 2.25
C ARG A 89 19.82 -22.61 1.15
N GLU A 90 19.83 -23.20 -0.03
CA GLU A 90 19.07 -22.72 -1.21
C GLU A 90 17.57 -22.71 -0.92
N ASP A 91 17.03 -23.78 -0.30
CA ASP A 91 15.62 -23.84 0.11
C ASP A 91 15.23 -22.72 1.09
N LEU A 92 16.08 -22.45 2.09
CA LEU A 92 15.84 -21.40 3.07
C LEU A 92 15.94 -20.00 2.46
N GLU A 93 16.85 -19.79 1.53
CA GLU A 93 16.98 -18.54 0.79
C GLU A 93 15.77 -18.31 -0.12
N GLN A 94 15.27 -19.36 -0.76
CA GLN A 94 14.04 -19.29 -1.55
C GLN A 94 12.83 -18.94 -0.66
N ALA A 95 12.67 -19.60 0.49
CA ALA A 95 11.61 -19.28 1.44
C ALA A 95 11.70 -17.82 1.93
N MET A 96 12.91 -17.33 2.19
CA MET A 96 13.15 -15.95 2.59
C MET A 96 12.72 -14.96 1.48
N ARG A 97 13.01 -15.25 0.22
CA ARG A 97 12.59 -14.41 -0.92
C ARG A 97 11.06 -14.31 -1.01
N ARG A 98 10.36 -15.43 -0.87
CA ARG A 98 8.88 -15.46 -0.87
C ARG A 98 8.30 -14.64 0.26
N VAL A 99 8.82 -14.78 1.48
CA VAL A 99 8.39 -14.00 2.64
C VAL A 99 8.63 -12.50 2.42
N SER A 100 9.77 -12.14 1.84
CA SER A 100 10.11 -10.74 1.53
C SER A 100 9.16 -10.14 0.49
N ALA A 101 8.80 -10.89 -0.56
CA ALA A 101 7.83 -10.44 -1.56
C ALA A 101 6.46 -10.16 -0.94
N ILE A 102 5.98 -11.02 -0.05
CA ILE A 102 4.72 -10.82 0.68
C ILE A 102 4.80 -9.57 1.56
N ALA A 103 5.93 -9.34 2.24
CA ALA A 103 6.13 -8.17 3.08
C ALA A 103 6.07 -6.86 2.29
N VAL A 104 6.60 -6.83 1.06
CA VAL A 104 6.53 -5.66 0.15
C VAL A 104 5.08 -5.33 -0.20
N VAL A 105 4.24 -6.33 -0.51
CA VAL A 105 2.81 -6.10 -0.80
C VAL A 105 2.10 -5.52 0.41
N HIS A 106 2.32 -6.08 1.60
CA HIS A 106 1.71 -5.58 2.84
C HIS A 106 2.15 -4.16 3.20
N ASP A 107 3.38 -3.79 2.86
CA ASP A 107 3.88 -2.42 3.04
C ASP A 107 3.16 -1.42 2.11
N THR A 108 2.94 -1.81 0.87
CA THR A 108 2.22 -0.98 -0.11
C THR A 108 0.74 -0.82 0.27
N LEU A 109 0.11 -1.88 0.79
CA LEU A 109 -1.28 -1.83 1.31
C LEU A 109 -1.44 -0.89 2.50
N SER A 110 -0.42 -0.79 3.36
CA SER A 110 -0.47 0.10 4.53
C SER A 110 -0.47 1.58 4.15
N SER A 111 -0.04 1.92 2.95
CA SER A 111 0.08 3.30 2.46
C SER A 111 -1.19 3.83 1.79
N GLY A 112 -2.17 2.97 1.48
CA GLY A 112 -3.41 3.32 0.76
C GLY A 112 -4.68 3.06 1.56
N LEU A 113 -5.74 3.81 1.26
CA LEU A 113 -7.10 3.63 1.80
C LEU A 113 -7.91 2.57 1.02
N SER A 114 -7.36 2.01 -0.05
CA SER A 114 -8.04 1.05 -0.92
C SER A 114 -7.51 -0.37 -0.73
N GLN A 115 -8.36 -1.35 -0.98
CA GLN A 115 -7.96 -2.76 -1.06
C GLN A 115 -7.15 -3.07 -2.33
N ASP A 116 -7.01 -2.09 -3.21
CA ASP A 116 -6.24 -2.20 -4.44
C ASP A 116 -4.82 -1.67 -4.22
N VAL A 117 -3.86 -2.43 -4.72
CA VAL A 117 -2.42 -2.15 -4.67
C VAL A 117 -1.98 -1.60 -6.01
N ASN A 118 -1.26 -0.50 -6.05
CA ASN A 118 -0.51 -0.09 -7.23
C ASN A 118 0.64 -1.09 -7.45
N PHE A 119 0.40 -2.08 -8.29
CA PHE A 119 1.35 -3.19 -8.44
C PHE A 119 2.65 -2.76 -9.13
N ASP A 120 2.65 -1.66 -9.86
CA ASP A 120 3.87 -1.11 -10.44
C ASP A 120 4.91 -0.77 -9.37
N GLU A 121 4.48 -0.19 -8.24
CA GLU A 121 5.38 0.12 -7.10
C GLU A 121 5.90 -1.14 -6.41
N VAL A 122 5.05 -2.16 -6.26
CA VAL A 122 5.45 -3.47 -5.72
C VAL A 122 6.52 -4.09 -6.59
N PHE A 123 6.28 -4.10 -7.90
CA PHE A 123 7.18 -4.73 -8.85
C PHE A 123 8.54 -4.02 -8.95
N GLU A 124 8.59 -2.69 -8.87
CA GLU A 124 9.84 -1.95 -8.80
C GLU A 124 10.68 -2.35 -7.58
N ARG A 125 10.05 -2.57 -6.43
CA ARG A 125 10.74 -3.08 -5.24
C ARG A 125 11.24 -4.52 -5.42
N VAL A 126 10.48 -5.38 -6.10
CA VAL A 126 10.90 -6.75 -6.44
C VAL A 126 12.15 -6.71 -7.33
N LEU A 127 12.16 -5.85 -8.36
CA LEU A 127 13.32 -5.67 -9.24
C LEU A 127 14.55 -5.15 -8.49
N MET A 128 14.35 -4.22 -7.55
CA MET A 128 15.43 -3.69 -6.71
C MET A 128 16.05 -4.79 -5.85
N LEU A 129 15.22 -5.61 -5.17
CA LEU A 129 15.70 -6.72 -4.35
C LEU A 129 16.49 -7.76 -5.17
N ALA A 130 16.03 -8.06 -6.39
CA ALA A 130 16.74 -8.99 -7.29
C ALA A 130 18.11 -8.41 -7.74
N SER A 131 18.16 -7.11 -8.02
CA SER A 131 19.41 -6.42 -8.37
C SER A 131 20.42 -6.38 -7.21
N GLU A 132 19.94 -6.17 -5.98
CA GLU A 132 20.77 -6.22 -4.77
C GLU A 132 21.36 -7.61 -4.52
N LEU A 133 20.56 -8.66 -4.72
CA LEU A 133 21.03 -10.06 -4.64
C LEU A 133 22.14 -10.33 -5.66
N ALA A 134 21.96 -9.93 -6.92
CA ALA A 134 22.98 -10.08 -7.95
C ALA A 134 24.28 -9.37 -7.58
N SER A 135 24.17 -8.14 -7.04
CA SER A 135 25.33 -7.36 -6.61
C SER A 135 26.10 -8.00 -5.47
N SER A 136 25.42 -8.73 -4.57
CA SER A 136 26.07 -9.46 -3.48
C SER A 136 26.93 -10.65 -3.97
N HIS A 137 26.69 -11.13 -5.20
CA HIS A 137 27.46 -12.17 -5.88
C HIS A 137 28.50 -11.59 -6.87
N GLY A 138 28.74 -10.25 -6.82
CA GLY A 138 29.72 -9.58 -7.66
C GLY A 138 29.29 -9.35 -9.12
N THR A 139 28.01 -9.55 -9.43
CA THR A 139 27.45 -9.34 -10.77
C THR A 139 26.60 -8.08 -10.82
N THR A 140 26.63 -7.35 -11.94
CA THR A 140 25.78 -6.18 -12.16
C THR A 140 24.64 -6.55 -13.07
N VAL A 141 23.43 -6.59 -12.51
CA VAL A 141 22.21 -6.86 -13.27
C VAL A 141 21.41 -5.56 -13.41
N LYS A 142 21.17 -5.17 -14.66
CA LYS A 142 20.23 -4.11 -15.00
C LYS A 142 18.84 -4.71 -15.15
N THR A 143 17.85 -4.05 -14.60
CA THR A 143 16.45 -4.44 -14.73
C THR A 143 15.69 -3.38 -15.51
N GLN A 144 14.83 -3.80 -16.44
CA GLN A 144 13.99 -2.91 -17.23
C GLN A 144 12.56 -3.43 -17.25
N LYS A 145 11.60 -2.52 -17.03
CA LYS A 145 10.18 -2.81 -17.16
C LYS A 145 9.58 -1.99 -18.28
N GLU A 146 8.84 -2.64 -19.17
CA GLU A 146 8.03 -2.00 -20.19
C GLU A 146 6.55 -2.35 -19.98
N GLY A 147 5.67 -1.35 -20.13
CA GLY A 147 4.25 -1.47 -19.84
C GLY A 147 3.89 -1.18 -18.38
N LYS A 148 2.63 -1.42 -18.00
CA LYS A 148 2.09 -1.16 -16.66
C LYS A 148 1.18 -2.28 -16.21
N PHE A 149 1.34 -2.69 -14.95
CA PHE A 149 0.41 -3.60 -14.28
C PHE A 149 -0.88 -2.88 -13.87
N GLY A 150 -0.74 -1.65 -13.35
CA GLY A 150 -1.83 -0.87 -12.77
C GLY A 150 -2.31 -1.41 -11.42
N PRO A 151 -3.51 -0.97 -10.95
CA PRO A 151 -4.05 -1.42 -9.68
C PRO A 151 -4.50 -2.89 -9.75
N LEU A 152 -4.18 -3.65 -8.70
CA LEU A 152 -4.57 -5.05 -8.50
C LEU A 152 -5.15 -5.23 -7.10
N ARG A 153 -6.11 -6.13 -6.95
CA ARG A 153 -6.60 -6.55 -5.64
C ARG A 153 -5.47 -7.19 -4.83
N SER A 154 -5.47 -6.96 -3.54
CA SER A 154 -4.44 -7.41 -2.59
C SER A 154 -4.05 -8.89 -2.74
N GLU A 155 -5.03 -9.79 -2.90
CA GLU A 155 -4.79 -11.23 -3.07
C GLU A 155 -4.04 -11.52 -4.37
N ALA A 156 -4.48 -10.92 -5.48
CA ALA A 156 -3.83 -11.07 -6.78
C ALA A 156 -2.42 -10.46 -6.77
N ALA A 157 -2.26 -9.29 -6.14
CA ALA A 157 -0.97 -8.62 -5.99
C ALA A 157 0.02 -9.49 -5.21
N THR A 158 -0.41 -10.11 -4.11
CA THR A 158 0.45 -11.00 -3.30
C THR A 158 0.91 -12.21 -4.10
N THR A 159 -0.03 -12.89 -4.77
CA THR A 159 0.29 -14.06 -5.58
C THR A 159 1.24 -13.70 -6.74
N LEU A 160 0.95 -12.60 -7.43
CA LEU A 160 1.77 -12.14 -8.56
C LEU A 160 3.16 -11.68 -8.11
N ALA A 161 3.28 -11.01 -6.96
CA ALA A 161 4.57 -10.61 -6.41
C ALA A 161 5.47 -11.82 -6.13
N VAL A 162 4.92 -12.88 -5.54
CA VAL A 162 5.68 -14.12 -5.28
C VAL A 162 6.13 -14.75 -6.61
N VAL A 163 5.22 -14.92 -7.57
CA VAL A 163 5.54 -15.52 -8.88
C VAL A 163 6.61 -14.70 -9.61
N LEU A 164 6.47 -13.39 -9.68
CA LEU A 164 7.44 -12.53 -10.36
C LEU A 164 8.78 -12.49 -9.64
N THR A 165 8.80 -12.54 -8.31
CA THR A 165 10.06 -12.65 -7.54
C THR A 165 10.81 -13.93 -7.94
N GLU A 166 10.14 -15.07 -8.00
CA GLU A 166 10.75 -16.34 -8.42
C GLU A 166 11.24 -16.26 -9.86
N LEU A 167 10.43 -15.73 -10.80
CA LEU A 167 10.82 -15.63 -12.21
C LEU A 167 12.02 -14.71 -12.42
N VAL A 168 12.03 -13.53 -11.78
CA VAL A 168 13.14 -12.58 -11.90
C VAL A 168 14.40 -13.15 -11.26
N THR A 169 14.28 -13.80 -10.09
CA THR A 169 15.42 -14.44 -9.44
C THR A 169 15.99 -15.57 -10.29
N ASN A 170 15.13 -16.42 -10.85
CA ASN A 170 15.56 -17.49 -11.76
C ASN A 170 16.25 -16.93 -13.01
N ALA A 171 15.75 -15.83 -13.58
CA ALA A 171 16.40 -15.17 -14.71
C ALA A 171 17.79 -14.63 -14.34
N VAL A 172 17.96 -14.11 -13.14
CA VAL A 172 19.26 -13.63 -12.62
C VAL A 172 20.20 -14.79 -12.33
N GLU A 173 19.78 -15.77 -11.53
CA GLU A 173 20.64 -16.86 -11.05
C GLU A 173 20.99 -17.86 -12.16
N HIS A 174 20.00 -18.23 -12.98
CA HIS A 174 20.17 -19.27 -13.99
C HIS A 174 20.30 -18.72 -15.41
N GLY A 175 19.57 -17.64 -15.74
CA GLY A 175 19.60 -17.05 -17.08
C GLY A 175 20.91 -16.31 -17.36
N LEU A 176 21.39 -15.52 -16.41
CA LEU A 176 22.64 -14.77 -16.53
C LEU A 176 23.87 -15.56 -16.10
N ALA A 177 23.69 -16.67 -15.36
CA ALA A 177 24.78 -17.59 -14.95
C ALA A 177 25.99 -16.82 -14.37
N GLU A 178 25.76 -15.97 -13.38
CA GLU A 178 26.75 -15.10 -12.72
C GLU A 178 27.44 -14.07 -13.65
N ARG A 179 26.84 -13.77 -14.81
CA ARG A 179 27.32 -12.72 -15.71
C ARG A 179 26.50 -11.45 -15.55
N SER A 180 27.14 -10.31 -15.76
CA SER A 180 26.40 -9.04 -15.86
C SER A 180 25.50 -9.04 -17.10
N GLY A 181 24.28 -8.54 -16.95
CA GLY A 181 23.31 -8.56 -18.02
C GLY A 181 22.09 -7.69 -17.76
N LEU A 182 21.10 -7.83 -18.64
CA LEU A 182 19.81 -7.12 -18.57
C LEU A 182 18.68 -8.16 -18.42
N VAL A 183 17.83 -7.94 -17.41
CA VAL A 183 16.54 -8.63 -17.27
C VAL A 183 15.45 -7.63 -17.65
N SER A 184 14.75 -7.91 -18.75
CA SER A 184 13.65 -7.10 -19.26
C SER A 184 12.32 -7.82 -19.01
N VAL A 185 11.36 -7.08 -18.47
CA VAL A 185 10.00 -7.57 -18.21
C VAL A 185 9.03 -6.73 -19.02
N HIS A 186 8.31 -7.39 -19.95
CA HIS A 186 7.27 -6.75 -20.73
C HIS A 186 5.90 -7.12 -20.19
N VAL A 187 5.07 -6.11 -19.95
CA VAL A 187 3.76 -6.24 -19.34
C VAL A 187 2.68 -5.84 -20.35
N GLU A 188 1.84 -6.80 -20.71
CA GLU A 188 0.64 -6.56 -21.51
C GLU A 188 -0.61 -6.85 -20.66
N ARG A 189 -1.45 -5.84 -20.51
CA ARG A 189 -2.73 -5.97 -19.81
C ARG A 189 -3.88 -5.95 -20.82
N ASN A 190 -4.50 -7.09 -21.03
CA ASN A 190 -5.71 -7.20 -21.83
C ASN A 190 -6.95 -7.10 -20.95
N ALA A 191 -7.84 -6.15 -21.22
CA ALA A 191 -9.04 -5.85 -20.44
C ALA A 191 -10.02 -7.05 -20.27
N LYS A 192 -9.84 -8.16 -21.01
CA LYS A 192 -10.70 -9.35 -20.99
C LYS A 192 -10.21 -10.51 -20.10
N LYS A 193 -9.08 -10.41 -19.42
CA LYS A 193 -8.48 -11.55 -18.70
C LYS A 193 -8.25 -11.35 -17.20
N LEU A 194 -8.87 -10.35 -16.60
CA LEU A 194 -8.83 -10.14 -15.15
C LEU A 194 -10.26 -9.91 -14.63
N GLU A 195 -11.16 -10.86 -14.86
CA GLU A 195 -12.35 -11.05 -14.04
C GLU A 195 -12.03 -12.03 -12.92
#